data_55167bac956a5696fd17c9feb382d6e2
#
_entry.id   55167bac956a5696fd17c9feb382d6e2
#
_cell.length_a   1.000
_cell.length_b   1.000
_cell.length_c   1.000
_cell.angle_alpha   90.00
_cell.angle_beta   90.00
_cell.angle_gamma   90.00
#
_symmetry.space_group_name_H-M   'P 1'
#
loop_
_entity.id
_entity.type
_entity.pdbx_description
1 polymer ?
#
loop_
_entity_poly.entity_id
_entity_poly.type
_entity_poly.pdbx_seq_one_letter_code
_entity_poly.pdbx_strand_id
1 'polypeptide(L)'
;LYVKRMGIDTHQEPVVYMRKDCHVCRSEGFDAHSRVRITTNTGSIIATVSVVTNDRLSHQEIGLSESAWKRMNSQEGDKANLRHARPADSMSAVRAKMYGVNFTEESALEVVNDIVRGGYSDIELAAFVSACAGNRLNTEEITALTHAMVGAGERLHWKEAVVLDKHCVGGLPGNRTTPIVVSIVVAAGLTMPKTSSRAITSPAGTADTMETLTNVHLTIDEMQNVVETVGGCIAWGGSVSLSPADDVLIRVERGLDIDSEGQLVASVISKKVAAGSTHVLIDIPVGPTAKVRSEEYAKKLSQQLIETGEALGLAVATVFTLILIHI
;
A
#
# COMPACT_ATOMS: atom_id res chain seq x y z
N LEU A 1 -26.30 9.50 -16.90
CA LEU A 1 -26.83 8.31 -16.22
C LEU A 1 -27.00 8.59 -14.73
N TYR A 2 -27.73 7.72 -14.03
CA TYR A 2 -27.98 7.84 -12.60
C TYR A 2 -27.25 6.75 -11.83
N VAL A 3 -26.69 7.10 -10.69
CA VAL A 3 -25.88 6.19 -9.87
C VAL A 3 -26.76 5.26 -9.04
N LYS A 4 -26.41 3.97 -9.00
CA LYS A 4 -27.03 2.94 -8.17
C LYS A 4 -25.96 2.17 -7.40
N ARG A 5 -26.14 1.96 -6.11
CA ARG A 5 -25.26 1.13 -5.29
C ARG A 5 -25.51 -0.35 -5.56
N MET A 6 -24.48 -1.09 -5.96
CA MET A 6 -24.64 -2.51 -6.30
C MET A 6 -24.45 -3.45 -5.11
N GLY A 7 -23.84 -3.00 -4.01
CA GLY A 7 -23.51 -3.85 -2.86
C GLY A 7 -22.47 -4.93 -3.20
N ILE A 8 -21.63 -4.71 -4.22
CA ILE A 8 -20.59 -5.64 -4.67
C ILE A 8 -19.24 -5.15 -4.19
N ASP A 9 -18.59 -5.95 -3.33
CA ASP A 9 -17.20 -5.71 -2.94
C ASP A 9 -16.24 -6.18 -4.04
N THR A 10 -15.40 -5.27 -4.50
CA THR A 10 -14.37 -5.49 -5.53
C THR A 10 -12.97 -5.35 -4.98
N HIS A 11 -12.81 -5.57 -3.68
CA HIS A 11 -11.52 -5.54 -2.98
C HIS A 11 -10.68 -4.29 -3.32
N GLN A 12 -11.25 -3.11 -3.09
CA GLN A 12 -10.66 -1.78 -3.35
C GLN A 12 -10.56 -1.34 -4.82
N GLU A 13 -10.78 -2.20 -5.81
CA GLU A 13 -10.85 -1.77 -7.20
C GLU A 13 -12.15 -0.98 -7.44
N PRO A 14 -12.09 0.26 -7.95
CA PRO A 14 -13.29 0.96 -8.38
C PRO A 14 -13.84 0.34 -9.66
N VAL A 15 -15.04 -0.21 -9.58
CA VAL A 15 -15.72 -0.81 -10.72
C VAL A 15 -17.04 -0.10 -10.94
N VAL A 16 -17.33 0.19 -12.21
CA VAL A 16 -18.63 0.66 -12.69
C VAL A 16 -19.29 -0.44 -13.51
N TYR A 17 -20.53 -0.72 -13.19
CA TYR A 17 -21.38 -1.69 -13.89
C TYR A 17 -22.28 -0.95 -14.88
N MET A 18 -22.24 -1.37 -16.13
CA MET A 18 -23.02 -0.74 -17.21
C MET A 18 -23.73 -1.80 -18.05
N ARG A 19 -24.95 -1.51 -18.48
CA ARG A 19 -25.62 -2.37 -19.45
C ARG A 19 -24.95 -2.23 -20.82
N LYS A 20 -24.73 -3.35 -21.50
CA LYS A 20 -24.15 -3.38 -22.85
C LYS A 20 -24.99 -2.59 -23.87
N ASP A 21 -26.30 -2.57 -23.69
CA ASP A 21 -27.27 -1.96 -24.56
C ASP A 21 -27.68 -0.52 -24.19
N CYS A 22 -27.09 0.04 -23.14
CA CYS A 22 -27.32 1.44 -22.78
C CYS A 22 -26.74 2.40 -23.84
N HIS A 23 -27.38 3.55 -24.00
CA HIS A 23 -27.02 4.50 -25.06
C HIS A 23 -25.57 5.03 -24.90
N VAL A 24 -25.09 5.24 -23.68
CA VAL A 24 -23.71 5.71 -23.40
C VAL A 24 -22.68 4.63 -23.75
N CYS A 25 -22.91 3.37 -23.38
CA CYS A 25 -22.03 2.28 -23.78
C CYS A 25 -21.89 2.16 -25.30
N ARG A 26 -23.02 2.29 -26.01
CA ARG A 26 -23.02 2.21 -27.47
C ARG A 26 -22.37 3.40 -28.17
N SER A 27 -22.64 4.63 -27.67
CA SER A 27 -22.10 5.84 -28.28
C SER A 27 -20.61 6.03 -28.05
N GLU A 28 -20.13 5.67 -26.85
CA GLU A 28 -18.74 5.81 -26.45
C GLU A 28 -17.89 4.57 -26.74
N GLY A 29 -18.52 3.43 -27.08
CA GLY A 29 -17.81 2.17 -27.33
C GLY A 29 -17.21 1.55 -26.07
N PHE A 30 -17.86 1.70 -24.90
CA PHE A 30 -17.36 1.11 -23.66
C PHE A 30 -17.59 -0.40 -23.66
N ASP A 31 -16.50 -1.14 -23.57
CA ASP A 31 -16.49 -2.59 -23.40
C ASP A 31 -16.02 -2.97 -21.98
N ALA A 32 -16.15 -4.26 -21.65
CA ALA A 32 -15.57 -4.78 -20.40
C ALA A 32 -14.07 -4.46 -20.33
N HIS A 33 -13.63 -4.09 -19.15
CA HIS A 33 -12.27 -3.61 -18.83
C HIS A 33 -11.91 -2.22 -19.42
N SER A 34 -12.80 -1.52 -20.11
CA SER A 34 -12.58 -0.11 -20.44
C SER A 34 -12.35 0.70 -19.16
N ARG A 35 -11.40 1.62 -19.20
CA ARG A 35 -11.18 2.57 -18.10
C ARG A 35 -11.98 3.84 -18.37
N VAL A 36 -12.80 4.22 -17.43
CA VAL A 36 -13.68 5.40 -17.55
C VAL A 36 -13.49 6.34 -16.35
N ARG A 37 -13.57 7.64 -16.65
CA ARG A 37 -13.70 8.66 -15.63
C ARG A 37 -15.18 8.90 -15.37
N ILE A 38 -15.60 8.68 -14.13
CA ILE A 38 -16.95 8.97 -13.65
C ILE A 38 -16.90 10.26 -12.89
N THR A 39 -17.80 11.18 -13.20
CA THR A 39 -17.92 12.48 -12.50
C THR A 39 -19.34 12.67 -12.05
N THR A 40 -19.54 12.99 -10.76
CA THR A 40 -20.79 13.42 -10.14
C THR A 40 -20.62 14.81 -9.52
N ASN A 41 -21.62 15.31 -8.86
CA ASN A 41 -21.53 16.57 -8.11
C ASN A 41 -20.61 16.46 -6.88
N THR A 42 -20.38 15.24 -6.38
CA THR A 42 -19.59 14.99 -5.16
C THR A 42 -18.12 14.68 -5.44
N GLY A 43 -17.77 14.26 -6.67
CA GLY A 43 -16.39 13.93 -7.01
C GLY A 43 -16.20 13.28 -8.37
N SER A 44 -14.97 12.87 -8.61
CA SER A 44 -14.57 12.18 -9.84
C SER A 44 -13.59 11.06 -9.53
N ILE A 45 -13.80 9.89 -10.09
CA ILE A 45 -12.88 8.74 -10.00
C ILE A 45 -12.63 8.12 -11.37
N ILE A 46 -11.55 7.34 -11.47
CA ILE A 46 -11.34 6.42 -12.59
C ILE A 46 -11.78 5.03 -12.12
N ALA A 47 -12.57 4.34 -12.94
CA ALA A 47 -13.10 3.01 -12.64
C ALA A 47 -12.99 2.09 -13.87
N THR A 48 -12.96 0.79 -13.60
CA THR A 48 -13.02 -0.25 -14.63
C THR A 48 -14.48 -0.57 -14.96
N VAL A 49 -14.79 -0.68 -16.25
CA VAL A 49 -16.14 -1.06 -16.69
C VAL A 49 -16.33 -2.57 -16.57
N SER A 50 -17.42 -2.98 -15.93
CA SER A 50 -17.96 -4.33 -16.00
C SER A 50 -19.32 -4.31 -16.67
N VAL A 51 -19.51 -5.17 -17.66
CA VAL A 51 -20.73 -5.19 -18.47
C VAL A 51 -21.78 -6.10 -17.81
N VAL A 52 -22.98 -5.55 -17.63
CA VAL A 52 -24.16 -6.25 -17.11
C VAL A 52 -25.06 -6.67 -18.27
N THR A 53 -25.44 -7.94 -18.30
CA THR A 53 -26.28 -8.53 -19.35
C THR A 53 -27.70 -8.87 -18.91
N ASN A 54 -28.04 -8.54 -17.65
CA ASN A 54 -29.36 -8.77 -17.07
C ASN A 54 -30.05 -7.44 -16.69
N ASP A 55 -31.27 -7.52 -16.16
CA ASP A 55 -32.11 -6.37 -15.83
C ASP A 55 -31.86 -5.77 -14.43
N ARG A 56 -30.69 -6.00 -13.83
CA ARG A 56 -30.34 -5.39 -12.53
C ARG A 56 -30.14 -3.88 -12.59
N LEU A 57 -29.83 -3.37 -13.78
CA LEU A 57 -29.70 -1.93 -14.07
C LEU A 57 -30.70 -1.56 -15.17
N SER A 58 -31.31 -0.40 -15.07
CA SER A 58 -32.06 0.18 -16.19
C SER A 58 -31.11 0.78 -17.24
N HIS A 59 -31.63 1.16 -18.40
CA HIS A 59 -30.82 1.81 -19.46
C HIS A 59 -30.28 3.20 -19.08
N GLN A 60 -30.82 3.80 -18.02
CA GLN A 60 -30.42 5.10 -17.51
C GLN A 60 -29.57 5.03 -16.25
N GLU A 61 -29.27 3.84 -15.75
CA GLU A 61 -28.49 3.64 -14.53
C GLU A 61 -27.08 3.15 -14.84
N ILE A 62 -26.18 3.51 -13.91
CA ILE A 62 -24.87 2.87 -13.72
C ILE A 62 -24.80 2.31 -12.31
N GLY A 63 -24.24 1.11 -12.19
CA GLY A 63 -23.96 0.51 -10.88
C GLY A 63 -22.55 0.86 -10.40
N LEU A 64 -22.39 1.16 -9.12
CA LEU A 64 -21.06 1.33 -8.51
C LEU A 64 -20.77 0.19 -7.55
N SER A 65 -19.52 -0.32 -7.60
CA SER A 65 -18.99 -1.21 -6.57
C SER A 65 -18.86 -0.48 -5.22
N GLU A 66 -18.72 -1.21 -4.12
CA GLU A 66 -18.53 -0.61 -2.80
C GLU A 66 -17.30 0.30 -2.74
N SER A 67 -16.21 -0.07 -3.41
CA SER A 67 -15.02 0.77 -3.54
C SER A 67 -15.30 2.07 -4.28
N ALA A 68 -15.95 2.00 -5.44
CA ALA A 68 -16.31 3.18 -6.22
C ALA A 68 -17.29 4.08 -5.47
N TRP A 69 -18.28 3.49 -4.82
CA TRP A 69 -19.29 4.19 -4.02
C TRP A 69 -18.67 5.02 -2.90
N LYS A 70 -17.79 4.40 -2.09
CA LYS A 70 -17.11 5.08 -0.97
C LYS A 70 -16.19 6.21 -1.46
N ARG A 71 -15.39 5.96 -2.50
CA ARG A 71 -14.45 6.97 -3.03
C ARG A 71 -15.14 8.18 -3.63
N MET A 72 -16.31 8.01 -4.23
CA MET A 72 -17.09 9.10 -4.80
C MET A 72 -17.96 9.82 -3.76
N ASN A 73 -18.16 9.24 -2.59
CA ASN A 73 -19.13 9.72 -1.59
C ASN A 73 -20.51 10.01 -2.22
N SER A 74 -20.93 9.09 -3.11
CA SER A 74 -22.15 9.27 -3.92
C SER A 74 -23.40 8.87 -3.14
N GLN A 75 -24.54 9.43 -3.60
CA GLN A 75 -25.87 9.01 -3.16
C GLN A 75 -26.61 8.32 -4.31
N GLU A 76 -27.58 7.47 -3.98
CA GLU A 76 -28.43 6.83 -5.02
C GLU A 76 -29.20 7.90 -5.79
N GLY A 77 -29.20 7.76 -7.12
CA GLY A 77 -29.85 8.69 -8.01
C GLY A 77 -29.00 9.91 -8.41
N ASP A 78 -27.78 10.04 -7.91
CA ASP A 78 -26.87 11.11 -8.36
C ASP A 78 -26.66 11.03 -9.87
N LYS A 79 -26.64 12.19 -10.52
CA LYS A 79 -26.36 12.28 -11.97
C LYS A 79 -24.88 12.12 -12.21
N ALA A 80 -24.52 11.11 -13.01
CA ALA A 80 -23.14 10.82 -13.39
C ALA A 80 -22.88 11.05 -14.88
N ASN A 81 -21.73 11.62 -15.16
CA ASN A 81 -21.16 11.73 -16.51
C ASN A 81 -19.98 10.76 -16.61
N LEU A 82 -19.87 10.03 -17.72
CA LEU A 82 -18.80 9.09 -18.01
C LEU A 82 -18.06 9.51 -19.27
N ARG A 83 -16.74 9.40 -19.22
CA ARG A 83 -15.84 9.62 -20.37
C ARG A 83 -14.73 8.58 -20.33
N HIS A 84 -14.10 8.32 -21.47
CA HIS A 84 -12.87 7.53 -21.47
C HIS A 84 -11.84 8.14 -20.52
N ALA A 85 -11.24 7.33 -19.66
CA ALA A 85 -10.09 7.74 -18.89
C ALA A 85 -8.87 7.85 -19.82
N ARG A 86 -8.11 8.93 -19.72
CA ARG A 86 -6.81 8.99 -20.38
C ARG A 86 -5.87 8.02 -19.69
N PRO A 87 -5.06 7.26 -20.46
CA PRO A 87 -3.98 6.47 -19.87
C PRO A 87 -3.08 7.37 -19.00
N ALA A 88 -2.54 6.82 -17.94
CA ALA A 88 -1.58 7.53 -17.10
C ALA A 88 -0.29 7.76 -17.90
N ASP A 89 0.16 9.01 -17.99
CA ASP A 89 1.37 9.37 -18.75
C ASP A 89 2.61 8.68 -18.17
N SER A 90 2.63 8.48 -16.85
CA SER A 90 3.69 7.76 -16.11
C SER A 90 3.86 6.28 -16.52
N MET A 91 2.86 5.67 -17.18
CA MET A 91 3.02 4.32 -17.77
C MET A 91 4.13 4.24 -18.82
N SER A 92 4.52 5.37 -19.41
CA SER A 92 5.70 5.44 -20.30
C SER A 92 6.99 5.07 -19.57
N ALA A 93 7.16 5.53 -18.32
CA ALA A 93 8.31 5.20 -17.47
C ALA A 93 8.30 3.71 -17.06
N VAL A 94 7.12 3.15 -16.76
CA VAL A 94 6.99 1.71 -16.46
C VAL A 94 7.39 0.86 -17.67
N ARG A 95 6.92 1.23 -18.87
CA ARG A 95 7.34 0.55 -20.10
C ARG A 95 8.84 0.68 -20.33
N ALA A 96 9.42 1.88 -20.15
CA ALA A 96 10.86 2.09 -20.27
C ALA A 96 11.65 1.21 -19.29
N LYS A 97 11.16 1.07 -18.04
CA LYS A 97 11.75 0.16 -17.03
C LYS A 97 11.75 -1.30 -17.49
N MET A 98 10.70 -1.77 -18.14
CA MET A 98 10.66 -3.12 -18.71
C MET A 98 11.77 -3.36 -19.74
N TYR A 99 12.22 -2.30 -20.44
CA TYR A 99 13.30 -2.33 -21.41
C TYR A 99 14.66 -1.93 -20.82
N GLY A 100 14.77 -1.87 -19.49
CA GLY A 100 16.06 -1.64 -18.80
C GLY A 100 16.42 -0.19 -18.54
N VAL A 101 15.52 0.76 -18.76
CA VAL A 101 15.74 2.18 -18.40
C VAL A 101 15.38 2.37 -16.93
N ASN A 102 16.25 3.02 -16.17
CA ASN A 102 16.04 3.24 -14.74
C ASN A 102 15.02 4.36 -14.49
N PHE A 103 14.31 4.25 -13.36
CA PHE A 103 13.49 5.35 -12.86
C PHE A 103 14.38 6.51 -12.40
N THR A 104 13.93 7.71 -12.71
CA THR A 104 14.42 8.95 -12.08
C THR A 104 13.52 9.30 -10.90
N GLU A 105 13.95 10.25 -10.04
CA GLU A 105 13.08 10.77 -8.97
C GLU A 105 11.74 11.29 -9.50
N GLU A 106 11.77 12.03 -10.62
CA GLU A 106 10.60 12.60 -11.27
C GLU A 106 9.65 11.49 -11.74
N SER A 107 10.16 10.51 -12.50
CA SER A 107 9.33 9.42 -13.01
C SER A 107 8.80 8.50 -11.90
N ALA A 108 9.57 8.27 -10.83
CA ALA A 108 9.10 7.54 -9.65
C ALA A 108 7.96 8.28 -8.95
N LEU A 109 8.09 9.60 -8.80
CA LEU A 109 7.04 10.45 -8.21
C LEU A 109 5.76 10.43 -9.04
N GLU A 110 5.87 10.55 -10.37
CA GLU A 110 4.71 10.50 -11.28
C GLU A 110 4.00 9.14 -11.20
N VAL A 111 4.76 8.04 -11.25
CA VAL A 111 4.22 6.67 -11.14
C VAL A 111 3.48 6.48 -9.82
N VAL A 112 4.09 6.83 -8.70
CA VAL A 112 3.48 6.67 -7.37
C VAL A 112 2.22 7.52 -7.23
N ASN A 113 2.26 8.78 -7.71
CA ASN A 113 1.09 9.66 -7.68
C ASN A 113 -0.08 9.12 -8.52
N ASP A 114 0.20 8.59 -9.71
CA ASP A 114 -0.84 8.00 -10.55
C ASP A 114 -1.41 6.71 -9.95
N ILE A 115 -0.59 5.89 -9.29
CA ILE A 115 -1.04 4.71 -8.52
C ILE A 115 -2.01 5.14 -7.41
N VAL A 116 -1.63 6.11 -6.58
CA VAL A 116 -2.45 6.59 -5.45
C VAL A 116 -3.78 7.20 -5.93
N ARG A 117 -3.75 7.94 -7.04
CA ARG A 117 -4.94 8.53 -7.65
C ARG A 117 -5.85 7.50 -8.34
N GLY A 118 -5.45 6.22 -8.39
CA GLY A 118 -6.18 5.16 -9.08
C GLY A 118 -6.12 5.28 -10.60
N GLY A 119 -5.10 5.92 -11.13
CA GLY A 119 -4.83 6.03 -12.57
C GLY A 119 -4.52 4.70 -13.22
N TYR A 120 -3.87 3.79 -12.48
CA TYR A 120 -3.51 2.46 -12.98
C TYR A 120 -4.64 1.45 -12.78
N SER A 121 -4.88 0.62 -13.80
CA SER A 121 -5.66 -0.61 -13.70
C SER A 121 -4.84 -1.72 -13.02
N ASP A 122 -5.49 -2.81 -12.60
CA ASP A 122 -4.78 -3.96 -12.03
C ASP A 122 -3.75 -4.57 -13.00
N ILE A 123 -4.02 -4.52 -14.31
CA ILE A 123 -3.06 -4.94 -15.35
C ILE A 123 -1.83 -4.02 -15.36
N GLU A 124 -2.02 -2.71 -15.26
CA GLU A 124 -0.93 -1.74 -15.25
C GLU A 124 -0.14 -1.79 -13.93
N LEU A 125 -0.81 -2.02 -12.80
CA LEU A 125 -0.17 -2.29 -11.51
C LEU A 125 0.66 -3.57 -11.55
N ALA A 126 0.13 -4.66 -12.12
CA ALA A 126 0.85 -5.90 -12.31
C ALA A 126 2.09 -5.71 -13.21
N ALA A 127 1.97 -4.90 -14.25
CA ALA A 127 3.08 -4.53 -15.12
C ALA A 127 4.17 -3.77 -14.36
N PHE A 128 3.80 -2.80 -13.51
CA PHE A 128 4.74 -2.07 -12.65
C PHE A 128 5.45 -2.99 -11.66
N VAL A 129 4.68 -3.81 -10.91
CA VAL A 129 5.24 -4.78 -9.95
C VAL A 129 6.22 -5.72 -10.66
N SER A 130 5.84 -6.26 -11.83
CA SER A 130 6.70 -7.16 -12.60
C SER A 130 7.94 -6.47 -13.17
N ALA A 131 7.84 -5.20 -13.59
CA ALA A 131 8.99 -4.42 -14.06
C ALA A 131 10.01 -4.15 -12.94
N CYS A 132 9.57 -4.05 -11.70
CA CYS A 132 10.40 -3.82 -10.52
C CYS A 132 10.90 -5.13 -9.87
N ALA A 133 10.32 -6.29 -10.21
CA ALA A 133 10.62 -7.56 -9.57
C ALA A 133 12.04 -8.07 -9.84
N GLY A 134 12.53 -8.91 -8.93
CA GLY A 134 13.91 -9.41 -8.96
C GLY A 134 14.91 -8.29 -8.64
N ASN A 135 16.11 -8.40 -9.18
CA ASN A 135 17.18 -7.41 -8.96
C ASN A 135 17.14 -6.25 -9.99
N ARG A 136 15.95 -5.83 -10.42
CA ARG A 136 15.81 -4.82 -11.46
C ARG A 136 15.83 -3.38 -10.94
N LEU A 137 15.66 -3.18 -9.65
CA LEU A 137 15.80 -1.87 -9.01
C LEU A 137 17.20 -1.75 -8.41
N ASN A 138 17.91 -0.66 -8.73
CA ASN A 138 19.14 -0.28 -8.04
C ASN A 138 18.81 0.58 -6.79
N THR A 139 19.83 0.91 -5.99
CA THR A 139 19.63 1.66 -4.73
C THR A 139 19.02 3.06 -4.96
N GLU A 140 19.44 3.76 -6.03
CA GLU A 140 18.88 5.07 -6.37
C GLU A 140 17.40 4.99 -6.71
N GLU A 141 17.00 3.99 -7.48
CA GLU A 141 15.59 3.77 -7.82
C GLU A 141 14.74 3.38 -6.61
N ILE A 142 15.27 2.52 -5.72
CA ILE A 142 14.61 2.15 -4.46
C ILE A 142 14.40 3.39 -3.60
N THR A 143 15.43 4.24 -3.48
CA THR A 143 15.36 5.50 -2.73
C THR A 143 14.33 6.46 -3.34
N ALA A 144 14.34 6.63 -4.67
CA ALA A 144 13.38 7.49 -5.37
C ALA A 144 11.93 7.02 -5.19
N LEU A 145 11.66 5.72 -5.34
CA LEU A 145 10.35 5.13 -5.08
C LEU A 145 9.93 5.31 -3.62
N THR A 146 10.84 5.06 -2.68
CA THR A 146 10.57 5.23 -1.25
C THR A 146 10.20 6.67 -0.93
N HIS A 147 10.96 7.64 -1.44
CA HIS A 147 10.70 9.07 -1.27
C HIS A 147 9.34 9.46 -1.85
N ALA A 148 9.01 8.99 -3.05
CA ALA A 148 7.72 9.21 -3.68
C ALA A 148 6.56 8.63 -2.84
N MET A 149 6.72 7.41 -2.29
CA MET A 149 5.73 6.76 -1.44
C MET A 149 5.50 7.52 -0.13
N VAL A 150 6.56 8.05 0.49
CA VAL A 150 6.47 8.93 1.67
C VAL A 150 5.71 10.22 1.34
N GLY A 151 6.01 10.83 0.20
CA GLY A 151 5.39 12.09 -0.23
C GLY A 151 3.91 11.96 -0.61
N ALA A 152 3.46 10.76 -0.95
CA ALA A 152 2.08 10.49 -1.35
C ALA A 152 1.14 10.14 -0.18
N GLY A 153 1.68 9.95 1.04
CA GLY A 153 0.92 9.62 2.26
C GLY A 153 0.91 10.72 3.30
N GLU A 154 0.20 10.45 4.39
CA GLU A 154 0.24 11.29 5.59
C GLU A 154 1.56 11.10 6.33
N ARG A 155 2.00 12.14 7.06
CA ARG A 155 3.21 12.07 7.89
C ARG A 155 2.88 12.42 9.33
N LEU A 156 3.39 11.60 10.25
CA LEU A 156 3.30 11.85 11.68
C LEU A 156 4.52 12.66 12.15
N HIS A 157 4.29 13.54 13.09
CA HIS A 157 5.32 14.36 13.71
C HIS A 157 5.22 14.23 15.22
N TRP A 158 6.37 14.05 15.87
CA TRP A 158 6.48 13.84 17.31
C TRP A 158 7.31 14.96 17.91
N LYS A 159 7.08 15.26 19.20
CA LYS A 159 7.84 16.28 19.93
C LYS A 159 9.23 15.79 20.33
N GLU A 160 9.36 14.47 20.45
CA GLU A 160 10.58 13.81 20.90
C GLU A 160 11.64 13.77 19.80
N ALA A 161 12.88 14.05 20.19
CA ALA A 161 14.00 13.99 19.24
C ALA A 161 14.39 12.55 18.85
N VAL A 162 14.04 11.57 19.69
CA VAL A 162 14.30 10.15 19.47
C VAL A 162 12.97 9.40 19.46
N VAL A 163 12.59 8.93 18.29
CA VAL A 163 11.38 8.13 18.05
C VAL A 163 11.79 6.80 17.45
N LEU A 164 11.49 5.73 18.18
CA LEU A 164 11.93 4.39 17.84
C LEU A 164 10.85 3.62 17.06
N ASP A 165 11.29 2.73 16.22
CA ASP A 165 10.43 1.72 15.59
C ASP A 165 11.16 0.36 15.50
N LYS A 166 10.41 -0.69 15.31
CA LYS A 166 10.90 -2.04 15.05
C LYS A 166 10.12 -2.67 13.91
N HIS A 167 10.81 -3.29 12.99
CA HIS A 167 10.19 -4.08 11.94
C HIS A 167 10.75 -5.50 11.94
N CYS A 168 9.91 -6.47 11.59
CA CYS A 168 10.36 -7.82 11.27
C CYS A 168 10.01 -8.10 9.81
N VAL A 169 10.98 -8.52 9.01
CA VAL A 169 10.78 -8.86 7.60
C VAL A 169 9.74 -9.98 7.44
N GLY A 170 9.59 -10.83 8.45
CA GLY A 170 8.46 -11.73 8.57
C GLY A 170 8.70 -13.14 8.03
N GLY A 171 7.58 -13.84 7.82
CA GLY A 171 7.57 -15.24 7.39
C GLY A 171 7.55 -16.26 8.53
N LEU A 172 7.52 -15.83 9.80
CA LEU A 172 7.53 -16.73 10.96
C LEU A 172 6.17 -16.82 11.62
N PRO A 173 5.57 -18.02 11.72
CA PRO A 173 4.38 -18.24 12.54
C PRO A 173 4.66 -17.93 14.01
N GLY A 174 3.68 -17.29 14.68
CA GLY A 174 3.76 -17.07 16.13
C GLY A 174 4.74 -15.99 16.58
N ASN A 175 5.34 -15.20 15.70
CA ASN A 175 6.18 -14.06 16.10
C ASN A 175 5.35 -13.01 16.86
N ARG A 176 5.62 -12.88 18.18
CA ARG A 176 4.96 -11.95 19.11
C ARG A 176 5.95 -10.96 19.73
N THR A 177 7.12 -10.79 19.14
CA THR A 177 8.18 -9.89 19.65
C THR A 177 7.74 -8.43 19.68
N THR A 178 6.96 -7.98 18.72
CA THR A 178 6.59 -6.55 18.62
C THR A 178 5.86 -6.03 19.87
N PRO A 179 4.78 -6.66 20.38
CA PRO A 179 4.13 -6.20 21.60
C PRO A 179 5.07 -6.14 22.81
N ILE A 180 5.95 -7.13 22.95
CA ILE A 180 6.93 -7.21 24.05
C ILE A 180 7.94 -6.06 23.94
N VAL A 181 8.50 -5.85 22.73
CA VAL A 181 9.50 -4.79 22.50
C VAL A 181 8.90 -3.41 22.72
N VAL A 182 7.70 -3.13 22.19
CA VAL A 182 7.03 -1.83 22.40
C VAL A 182 6.86 -1.56 23.91
N SER A 183 6.36 -2.53 24.67
CA SER A 183 6.16 -2.38 26.11
C SER A 183 7.46 -2.12 26.87
N ILE A 184 8.55 -2.82 26.53
CA ILE A 184 9.88 -2.64 27.16
C ILE A 184 10.44 -1.26 26.84
N VAL A 185 10.38 -0.85 25.58
CA VAL A 185 10.91 0.45 25.11
C VAL A 185 10.18 1.61 25.79
N VAL A 186 8.86 1.54 25.87
CA VAL A 186 8.03 2.55 26.53
C VAL A 186 8.29 2.57 28.04
N ALA A 187 8.39 1.41 28.68
CA ALA A 187 8.73 1.32 30.09
C ALA A 187 10.14 1.88 30.43
N ALA A 188 11.05 1.89 29.46
CA ALA A 188 12.36 2.54 29.55
C ALA A 188 12.31 4.06 29.34
N GLY A 189 11.13 4.66 29.14
CA GLY A 189 10.94 6.10 28.95
C GLY A 189 11.21 6.59 27.52
N LEU A 190 11.24 5.71 26.55
CA LEU A 190 11.45 6.05 25.12
C LEU A 190 10.12 6.03 24.35
N THR A 191 10.06 6.77 23.26
CA THR A 191 8.85 6.91 22.42
C THR A 191 8.85 5.91 21.30
N MET A 192 7.76 5.12 21.17
CA MET A 192 7.60 4.10 20.12
C MET A 192 6.18 4.02 19.56
N PRO A 193 5.80 4.90 18.62
CA PRO A 193 4.51 4.88 17.92
C PRO A 193 4.51 3.79 16.84
N LYS A 194 4.30 2.55 17.24
CA LYS A 194 4.42 1.40 16.35
C LYS A 194 3.23 1.27 15.41
N THR A 195 3.47 1.40 14.11
CA THR A 195 2.51 0.99 13.08
C THR A 195 2.80 -0.42 12.58
N SER A 196 1.78 -1.20 12.36
CA SER A 196 1.89 -2.58 11.93
C SER A 196 0.93 -2.93 10.80
N SER A 197 1.32 -3.87 9.95
CA SER A 197 0.45 -4.42 8.91
C SER A 197 -0.46 -5.52 9.47
N ARG A 198 -1.56 -5.77 8.76
CA ARG A 198 -2.28 -7.03 8.80
C ARG A 198 -1.51 -8.08 8.00
N ALA A 199 -1.91 -9.35 8.12
CA ALA A 199 -1.29 -10.42 7.35
C ALA A 199 -1.44 -10.15 5.84
N ILE A 200 -0.32 -10.20 5.13
CA ILE A 200 -0.28 -10.22 3.67
C ILE A 200 -0.50 -11.66 3.21
N THR A 201 0.22 -12.57 3.87
CA THR A 201 0.08 -14.02 3.75
C THR A 201 -0.09 -14.60 5.15
N SER A 202 -0.29 -15.92 5.31
CA SER A 202 -0.18 -16.56 6.63
C SER A 202 1.29 -16.49 7.10
N PRO A 203 1.57 -16.25 8.38
CA PRO A 203 0.68 -16.13 9.55
C PRO A 203 0.15 -14.71 9.80
N ALA A 204 -0.77 -14.60 10.77
CA ALA A 204 -1.36 -13.32 11.20
C ALA A 204 -0.32 -12.24 11.49
N GLY A 205 -0.58 -11.02 11.04
CA GLY A 205 0.24 -9.85 11.31
C GLY A 205 0.13 -9.39 12.77
N THR A 206 1.00 -8.45 13.15
CA THR A 206 0.96 -7.89 14.51
C THR A 206 -0.36 -7.14 14.77
N ALA A 207 -0.89 -6.42 13.80
CA ALA A 207 -2.18 -5.75 13.95
C ALA A 207 -3.31 -6.75 14.20
N ASP A 208 -3.37 -7.85 13.43
CA ASP A 208 -4.38 -8.92 13.63
C ASP A 208 -4.30 -9.53 15.04
N THR A 209 -3.08 -9.74 15.53
CA THR A 209 -2.86 -10.27 16.89
C THR A 209 -3.30 -9.27 17.96
N MET A 210 -2.93 -8.01 17.80
CA MET A 210 -3.25 -6.98 18.79
C MET A 210 -4.73 -6.63 18.82
N GLU A 211 -5.43 -6.76 17.71
CA GLU A 211 -6.88 -6.53 17.62
C GLU A 211 -7.70 -7.48 18.52
N THR A 212 -7.14 -8.65 18.85
CA THR A 212 -7.76 -9.56 19.84
C THR A 212 -7.67 -9.03 21.26
N LEU A 213 -6.82 -8.07 21.54
CA LEU A 213 -6.55 -7.52 22.87
C LEU A 213 -7.03 -6.08 23.02
N THR A 214 -6.98 -5.28 21.95
CA THR A 214 -7.28 -3.84 21.98
C THR A 214 -7.69 -3.34 20.60
N ASN A 215 -8.24 -2.10 20.56
CA ASN A 215 -8.50 -1.42 19.29
C ASN A 215 -7.17 -1.01 18.63
N VAL A 216 -6.96 -1.45 17.39
CA VAL A 216 -5.80 -1.07 16.55
C VAL A 216 -6.15 -0.06 15.47
N HIS A 217 -7.44 0.25 15.30
CA HIS A 217 -7.95 1.24 14.35
C HIS A 217 -7.93 2.62 15.00
N LEU A 218 -6.76 3.23 15.04
CA LEU A 218 -6.57 4.56 15.58
C LEU A 218 -6.54 5.58 14.43
N THR A 219 -7.18 6.71 14.63
CA THR A 219 -6.95 7.91 13.83
C THR A 219 -5.60 8.54 14.20
N ILE A 220 -5.11 9.48 13.39
CA ILE A 220 -3.85 10.19 13.67
C ILE A 220 -3.94 10.91 15.03
N ASP A 221 -5.04 11.60 15.30
CA ASP A 221 -5.24 12.34 16.55
C ASP A 221 -5.29 11.39 17.76
N GLU A 222 -5.99 10.27 17.66
CA GLU A 222 -6.02 9.25 18.71
C GLU A 222 -4.63 8.66 18.95
N MET A 223 -3.89 8.38 17.89
CA MET A 223 -2.54 7.86 17.97
C MET A 223 -1.59 8.86 18.66
N GLN A 224 -1.67 10.15 18.32
CA GLN A 224 -0.91 11.20 18.95
C GLN A 224 -1.24 11.32 20.45
N ASN A 225 -2.53 11.34 20.80
CA ASN A 225 -2.97 11.41 22.19
C ASN A 225 -2.46 10.23 23.04
N VAL A 226 -2.52 9.02 22.50
CA VAL A 226 -2.02 7.82 23.21
C VAL A 226 -0.50 7.90 23.41
N VAL A 227 0.25 8.25 22.36
CA VAL A 227 1.71 8.35 22.44
C VAL A 227 2.15 9.47 23.39
N GLU A 228 1.50 10.63 23.37
CA GLU A 228 1.77 11.73 24.31
C GLU A 228 1.48 11.33 25.77
N THR A 229 0.51 10.44 25.98
CA THR A 229 0.11 10.03 27.35
C THR A 229 0.97 8.92 27.91
N VAL A 230 1.29 7.90 27.10
CA VAL A 230 1.95 6.67 27.56
C VAL A 230 3.27 6.35 26.86
N GLY A 231 3.72 7.15 25.91
CA GLY A 231 4.99 6.99 25.20
C GLY A 231 4.96 6.04 24.01
N GLY A 232 3.86 5.34 23.75
CA GLY A 232 3.79 4.43 22.60
C GLY A 232 2.42 3.83 22.34
N CYS A 233 2.27 3.22 21.19
CA CYS A 233 1.05 2.51 20.78
C CYS A 233 1.38 1.40 19.78
N ILE A 234 0.40 0.54 19.48
CA ILE A 234 0.43 -0.37 18.35
C ILE A 234 -0.84 -0.12 17.54
N ALA A 235 -0.70 0.49 16.36
CA ALA A 235 -1.80 0.82 15.47
C ALA A 235 -1.69 0.05 14.14
N TRP A 236 -2.83 -0.17 13.48
CA TRP A 236 -2.85 -0.65 12.11
C TRP A 236 -2.47 0.47 11.14
N GLY A 237 -1.39 0.29 10.36
CA GLY A 237 -0.89 1.31 9.45
C GLY A 237 -1.87 1.72 8.35
N GLY A 238 -2.78 0.82 7.93
CA GLY A 238 -3.81 1.14 6.95
C GLY A 238 -4.91 2.11 7.45
N SER A 239 -5.09 2.25 8.78
CA SER A 239 -6.05 3.22 9.33
C SER A 239 -5.54 4.67 9.29
N VAL A 240 -4.22 4.86 9.16
CA VAL A 240 -3.56 6.17 9.17
C VAL A 240 -2.99 6.59 7.81
N SER A 241 -3.22 5.80 6.76
CA SER A 241 -2.85 6.12 5.37
C SER A 241 -1.41 6.62 5.18
N LEU A 242 -0.45 6.05 5.92
CA LEU A 242 0.95 6.47 5.90
C LEU A 242 1.65 6.18 4.56
N SER A 243 1.21 5.15 3.85
CA SER A 243 1.77 4.78 2.55
C SER A 243 0.66 4.20 1.64
N PRO A 244 -0.24 5.04 1.12
CA PRO A 244 -1.38 4.58 0.32
C PRO A 244 -0.97 3.87 -0.96
N ALA A 245 0.20 4.20 -1.54
CA ALA A 245 0.75 3.46 -2.68
C ALA A 245 1.07 2.01 -2.31
N ASP A 246 1.65 1.79 -1.13
CA ASP A 246 2.00 0.46 -0.64
C ASP A 246 0.75 -0.42 -0.46
N ASP A 247 -0.33 0.14 0.09
CA ASP A 247 -1.58 -0.59 0.28
C ASP A 247 -2.18 -1.07 -1.06
N VAL A 248 -2.02 -0.27 -2.12
CA VAL A 248 -2.44 -0.64 -3.48
C VAL A 248 -1.53 -1.72 -4.06
N LEU A 249 -0.20 -1.58 -3.91
CA LEU A 249 0.79 -2.49 -4.48
C LEU A 249 0.76 -3.87 -3.80
N ILE A 250 0.67 -3.93 -2.47
CA ILE A 250 0.55 -5.20 -1.71
C ILE A 250 -0.61 -6.06 -2.22
N ARG A 251 -1.73 -5.45 -2.59
CA ARG A 251 -2.87 -6.18 -3.14
C ARG A 251 -2.52 -6.94 -4.43
N VAL A 252 -1.73 -6.31 -5.28
CA VAL A 252 -1.30 -6.90 -6.56
C VAL A 252 -0.17 -7.89 -6.36
N GLU A 253 0.83 -7.56 -5.55
CA GLU A 253 1.93 -8.46 -5.17
C GLU A 253 1.40 -9.79 -4.61
N ARG A 254 0.40 -9.71 -3.73
CA ARG A 254 -0.29 -10.88 -3.18
C ARG A 254 -0.96 -11.73 -4.26
N GLY A 255 -1.61 -11.09 -5.25
CA GLY A 255 -2.27 -11.80 -6.34
C GLY A 255 -1.29 -12.46 -7.31
N LEU A 256 -0.10 -11.89 -7.45
CA LEU A 256 0.97 -12.40 -8.32
C LEU A 256 1.90 -13.40 -7.62
N ASP A 257 1.84 -13.49 -6.28
CA ASP A 257 2.82 -14.22 -5.45
C ASP A 257 4.27 -13.81 -5.74
N ILE A 258 4.49 -12.50 -5.93
CA ILE A 258 5.80 -11.91 -6.22
C ILE A 258 6.28 -11.15 -4.98
N ASP A 259 7.47 -11.53 -4.49
CA ASP A 259 8.25 -10.74 -3.52
C ASP A 259 9.39 -10.04 -4.28
N SER A 260 9.32 -8.72 -4.39
CA SER A 260 10.38 -7.90 -4.96
C SER A 260 11.21 -7.28 -3.83
N GLU A 261 12.52 -7.54 -3.83
CA GLU A 261 13.45 -7.03 -2.81
C GLU A 261 13.39 -5.49 -2.70
N GLY A 262 13.50 -4.80 -3.84
CA GLY A 262 13.46 -3.34 -3.87
C GLY A 262 12.12 -2.76 -3.42
N GLN A 263 11.00 -3.39 -3.79
CA GLN A 263 9.68 -2.97 -3.34
C GLN A 263 9.47 -3.24 -1.84
N LEU A 264 10.00 -4.35 -1.32
CA LEU A 264 10.01 -4.63 0.11
C LEU A 264 10.76 -3.54 0.89
N VAL A 265 11.95 -3.13 0.42
CA VAL A 265 12.71 -2.04 1.03
C VAL A 265 11.90 -0.74 1.02
N ALA A 266 11.34 -0.37 -0.14
CA ALA A 266 10.52 0.84 -0.27
C ALA A 266 9.29 0.79 0.63
N SER A 267 8.57 -0.34 0.68
CA SER A 267 7.41 -0.57 1.55
C SER A 267 7.76 -0.42 3.04
N VAL A 268 8.88 -1.00 3.47
CA VAL A 268 9.29 -0.95 4.88
C VAL A 268 9.72 0.46 5.27
N ILE A 269 10.65 1.05 4.54
CA ILE A 269 11.26 2.33 4.90
C ILE A 269 10.25 3.48 4.77
N SER A 270 9.42 3.51 3.71
CA SER A 270 8.42 4.57 3.54
C SER A 270 7.48 4.69 4.73
N LYS A 271 6.99 3.56 5.26
CA LYS A 271 6.10 3.56 6.43
C LYS A 271 6.79 4.04 7.70
N LYS A 272 8.09 3.78 7.89
CA LYS A 272 8.85 4.23 9.05
C LYS A 272 9.11 5.73 9.01
N VAL A 273 9.51 6.23 7.85
CA VAL A 273 9.68 7.67 7.63
C VAL A 273 8.35 8.42 7.76
N ALA A 274 7.27 7.91 7.16
CA ALA A 274 5.94 8.49 7.27
C ALA A 274 5.40 8.47 8.71
N ALA A 275 5.70 7.43 9.49
CA ALA A 275 5.36 7.35 10.92
C ALA A 275 6.17 8.30 11.80
N GLY A 276 7.11 9.08 11.26
CA GLY A 276 7.93 10.03 12.00
C GLY A 276 9.01 9.37 12.85
N SER A 277 9.38 8.13 12.56
CA SER A 277 10.46 7.43 13.26
C SER A 277 11.81 8.06 12.92
N THR A 278 12.69 8.18 13.89
CA THR A 278 14.08 8.63 13.72
C THR A 278 15.07 7.47 13.71
N HIS A 279 14.71 6.37 14.37
CA HIS A 279 15.53 5.16 14.46
C HIS A 279 14.66 3.93 14.28
N VAL A 280 15.14 2.95 13.54
CA VAL A 280 14.47 1.67 13.36
C VAL A 280 15.43 0.50 13.51
N LEU A 281 15.00 -0.52 14.24
CA LEU A 281 15.65 -1.83 14.25
C LEU A 281 14.87 -2.78 13.36
N ILE A 282 15.53 -3.35 12.35
CA ILE A 282 14.93 -4.31 11.44
C ILE A 282 15.44 -5.71 11.74
N ASP A 283 14.54 -6.57 12.18
CA ASP A 283 14.75 -7.98 12.43
C ASP A 283 14.57 -8.75 11.11
N ILE A 284 15.63 -9.40 10.66
CA ILE A 284 15.68 -10.22 9.44
C ILE A 284 15.83 -11.70 9.83
N PRO A 285 14.72 -12.43 9.97
CA PRO A 285 14.78 -13.86 10.21
C PRO A 285 15.34 -14.61 9.00
N VAL A 286 16.36 -15.43 9.23
CA VAL A 286 17.02 -16.22 8.17
C VAL A 286 16.77 -17.70 8.40
N GLY A 287 16.22 -18.39 7.40
CA GLY A 287 15.99 -19.82 7.50
C GLY A 287 15.09 -20.38 6.39
N PRO A 288 14.94 -21.68 6.28
CA PRO A 288 14.27 -22.33 5.15
C PRO A 288 12.77 -22.01 5.04
N THR A 289 12.13 -21.61 6.14
CA THR A 289 10.71 -21.24 6.19
C THR A 289 10.48 -19.74 6.29
N ALA A 290 11.56 -18.93 6.40
CA ALA A 290 11.48 -17.48 6.38
C ALA A 290 11.37 -16.92 4.96
N LYS A 291 11.02 -15.64 4.84
CA LYS A 291 11.13 -14.91 3.58
C LYS A 291 12.58 -14.85 3.10
N VAL A 292 13.52 -14.66 4.02
CA VAL A 292 14.97 -14.62 3.75
C VAL A 292 15.56 -15.99 4.00
N ARG A 293 16.01 -16.66 2.93
CA ARG A 293 16.42 -18.08 2.97
C ARG A 293 17.93 -18.29 3.05
N SER A 294 18.74 -17.24 2.84
CA SER A 294 20.20 -17.34 2.90
C SER A 294 20.81 -16.11 3.59
N GLU A 295 21.98 -16.29 4.19
CA GLU A 295 22.75 -15.19 4.80
C GLU A 295 23.22 -14.15 3.77
N GLU A 296 23.55 -14.59 2.56
CA GLU A 296 23.96 -13.70 1.47
C GLU A 296 22.83 -12.73 1.12
N TYR A 297 21.62 -13.28 0.95
CA TYR A 297 20.43 -12.48 0.70
C TYR A 297 20.10 -11.54 1.87
N ALA A 298 20.25 -12.03 3.12
CA ALA A 298 20.07 -11.22 4.32
C ALA A 298 21.02 -10.01 4.37
N LYS A 299 22.29 -10.22 4.06
CA LYS A 299 23.30 -9.15 4.04
C LYS A 299 22.99 -8.10 2.98
N LYS A 300 22.63 -8.54 1.77
CA LYS A 300 22.24 -7.64 0.68
C LYS A 300 21.00 -6.83 1.03
N LEU A 301 19.95 -7.47 1.52
CA LEU A 301 18.72 -6.79 1.97
C LEU A 301 19.01 -5.81 3.11
N SER A 302 19.81 -6.21 4.07
CA SER A 302 20.27 -5.35 5.18
C SER A 302 20.93 -4.08 4.68
N GLN A 303 21.87 -4.21 3.74
CA GLN A 303 22.57 -3.08 3.14
C GLN A 303 21.61 -2.13 2.44
N GLN A 304 20.71 -2.64 1.62
CA GLN A 304 19.71 -1.82 0.91
C GLN A 304 18.77 -1.08 1.89
N LEU A 305 18.34 -1.75 2.98
CA LEU A 305 17.51 -1.14 4.01
C LEU A 305 18.23 0.02 4.72
N ILE A 306 19.52 -0.17 5.05
CA ILE A 306 20.35 0.85 5.70
C ILE A 306 20.56 2.02 4.76
N GLU A 307 21.06 1.78 3.54
CA GLU A 307 21.35 2.84 2.55
C GLU A 307 20.12 3.66 2.21
N THR A 308 18.98 2.99 1.96
CA THR A 308 17.71 3.67 1.65
C THR A 308 17.20 4.48 2.84
N GLY A 309 17.28 3.92 4.04
CA GLY A 309 16.84 4.61 5.26
C GLY A 309 17.68 5.85 5.56
N GLU A 310 19.00 5.74 5.50
CA GLU A 310 19.93 6.84 5.71
C GLU A 310 19.73 7.98 4.70
N ALA A 311 19.49 7.63 3.43
CA ALA A 311 19.19 8.61 2.38
C ALA A 311 17.90 9.42 2.66
N LEU A 312 16.95 8.87 3.45
CA LEU A 312 15.74 9.55 3.89
C LEU A 312 15.82 10.10 5.33
N GLY A 313 16.99 10.11 5.95
CA GLY A 313 17.20 10.65 7.30
C GLY A 313 16.75 9.73 8.44
N LEU A 314 16.57 8.43 8.18
CA LEU A 314 16.21 7.41 9.15
C LEU A 314 17.44 6.60 9.55
N ALA A 315 17.80 6.58 10.84
CA ALA A 315 18.85 5.70 11.33
C ALA A 315 18.35 4.25 11.38
N VAL A 316 18.96 3.39 10.57
CA VAL A 316 18.54 1.97 10.42
C VAL A 316 19.61 1.06 10.98
N ALA A 317 19.21 0.15 11.87
CA ALA A 317 20.00 -0.98 12.30
C ALA A 317 19.29 -2.29 11.94
N THR A 318 20.05 -3.33 11.65
CA THR A 318 19.52 -4.65 11.32
C THR A 318 20.06 -5.70 12.27
N VAL A 319 19.28 -6.72 12.54
CA VAL A 319 19.68 -7.93 13.28
C VAL A 319 19.24 -9.17 12.52
N PHE A 320 20.15 -10.12 12.36
CA PHE A 320 19.82 -11.43 11.79
C PHE A 320 19.42 -12.38 12.89
N THR A 321 18.23 -12.95 12.80
CA THR A 321 17.74 -13.97 13.70
C THR A 321 17.70 -15.30 12.95
N LEU A 322 18.30 -16.34 13.56
CA LEU A 322 18.33 -17.68 12.96
C LEU A 322 17.05 -18.44 13.32
N ILE A 323 16.44 -19.04 12.33
CA ILE A 323 15.36 -19.99 12.53
C ILE A 323 15.96 -21.39 12.58
N LEU A 324 16.20 -21.86 13.78
CA LEU A 324 16.51 -23.28 14.00
C LEU A 324 15.18 -24.02 14.08
N ILE A 325 14.80 -24.72 13.03
CA ILE A 325 13.73 -25.73 13.10
C ILE A 325 14.36 -26.96 13.71
N HIS A 326 14.09 -27.21 14.97
CA HIS A 326 14.26 -28.55 15.54
C HIS A 326 13.04 -29.36 15.11
N ILE A 327 13.29 -30.33 14.21
CA ILE A 327 12.36 -31.39 13.88
C ILE A 327 12.35 -32.40 15.01
#